data_71d4228a05a38077c3cdf61a4760f557
#
_entry.id   71d4228a05a38077c3cdf61a4760f557
#
_cell.length_a   1.000
_cell.length_b   1.000
_cell.length_c   1.000
_cell.angle_alpha   90.00
_cell.angle_beta   90.00
_cell.angle_gamma   90.00
#
_symmetry.space_group_name_H-M   'P 1'
#
loop_
_entity.id
_entity.type
_entity.pdbx_description
1 polymer ?
#
loop_
_entity_poly.entity_id
_entity_poly.type
_entity_poly.pdbx_seq_one_letter_code
_entity_poly.pdbx_strand_id
1 'polypeptide(L)'
;MRKKKQRNIIIAIVAVVVLAVIAFFSFGKKGSQQSAKTVTVTVGTVGATKAERAIWKSVAATAKEKYGIIVKTKNFSDYNQPNSALKSGDLDLNAFQHYNFLNNWNKANKSNLVAIGKTYIAPIRLYSLKYKSLKSLPKGATIAIPNDTTNEARALLVLKNAGLITLKGTSATKLYSVADIKNNPKNFKIKEVATEQAARVLKSVDAAVVNNDYANPAGLGDKQTIYVEPINKDSYQWINVIVARKKDKNKKAYKEVVKAYQTEKTKQLYKKYYGIKQVAAWDVKF
;
A
#
# COMPACT_ATOMS: atom_id res chain seq x y z
N MET A 1 -88.53 -1.93 -4.97
CA MET A 1 -87.50 -1.83 -3.87
C MET A 1 -86.37 -2.89 -3.91
N ARG A 2 -86.58 -4.14 -4.27
CA ARG A 2 -85.58 -5.19 -4.28
C ARG A 2 -84.32 -4.92 -5.18
N LYS A 3 -84.54 -4.42 -6.43
CA LYS A 3 -83.43 -4.18 -7.39
C LYS A 3 -82.48 -3.04 -6.92
N LYS A 4 -82.94 -2.05 -6.20
CA LYS A 4 -82.13 -0.94 -5.70
C LYS A 4 -81.21 -1.41 -4.55
N LYS A 5 -81.75 -2.32 -3.71
CA LYS A 5 -80.96 -2.92 -2.60
C LYS A 5 -79.88 -3.87 -3.07
N GLN A 6 -80.12 -4.64 -4.12
CA GLN A 6 -79.10 -5.53 -4.75
C GLN A 6 -78.01 -4.69 -5.41
N ARG A 7 -78.26 -3.60 -6.10
CA ARG A 7 -77.29 -2.73 -6.73
C ARG A 7 -76.40 -2.08 -5.70
N ASN A 8 -76.91 -1.66 -4.56
CA ASN A 8 -76.11 -1.05 -3.48
C ASN A 8 -75.18 -2.10 -2.81
N ILE A 9 -75.62 -3.33 -2.67
CA ILE A 9 -74.78 -4.46 -2.16
C ILE A 9 -73.61 -4.75 -3.10
N ILE A 10 -73.85 -4.81 -4.42
CA ILE A 10 -72.84 -5.04 -5.40
C ILE A 10 -71.79 -3.90 -5.41
N ILE A 11 -72.21 -2.66 -5.31
CA ILE A 11 -71.33 -1.51 -5.26
C ILE A 11 -70.45 -1.58 -3.97
N ALA A 12 -71.04 -1.95 -2.83
CA ALA A 12 -70.29 -2.09 -1.59
C ALA A 12 -69.24 -3.23 -1.66
N ILE A 13 -69.57 -4.36 -2.27
CA ILE A 13 -68.62 -5.49 -2.46
C ILE A 13 -67.46 -5.07 -3.38
N VAL A 14 -67.78 -4.38 -4.50
CA VAL A 14 -66.72 -3.90 -5.43
C VAL A 14 -65.82 -2.89 -4.73
N ALA A 15 -66.37 -1.96 -3.92
CA ALA A 15 -65.56 -1.02 -3.16
C ALA A 15 -64.62 -1.72 -2.15
N VAL A 16 -65.07 -2.75 -1.45
CA VAL A 16 -64.26 -3.53 -0.50
C VAL A 16 -63.18 -4.30 -1.25
N VAL A 17 -63.45 -4.91 -2.39
CA VAL A 17 -62.45 -5.61 -3.21
C VAL A 17 -61.40 -4.63 -3.74
N VAL A 18 -61.78 -3.45 -4.22
CA VAL A 18 -60.84 -2.43 -4.68
C VAL A 18 -59.96 -1.94 -3.54
N LEU A 19 -60.53 -1.71 -2.35
CA LEU A 19 -59.74 -1.33 -1.15
C LEU A 19 -58.79 -2.45 -0.71
N ALA A 20 -59.21 -3.72 -0.78
CA ALA A 20 -58.36 -4.86 -0.47
C ALA A 20 -57.23 -5.01 -1.46
N VAL A 21 -57.46 -4.78 -2.78
CA VAL A 21 -56.43 -4.79 -3.82
C VAL A 21 -55.43 -3.64 -3.64
N ILE A 22 -55.92 -2.42 -3.31
CA ILE A 22 -55.05 -1.28 -3.02
C ILE A 22 -54.23 -1.53 -1.76
N ALA A 23 -54.82 -2.10 -0.70
CA ALA A 23 -54.09 -2.50 0.50
C ALA A 23 -53.02 -3.58 0.19
N PHE A 24 -53.35 -4.60 -0.62
CA PHE A 24 -52.43 -5.66 -1.02
C PHE A 24 -51.25 -5.10 -1.81
N PHE A 25 -51.46 -4.19 -2.75
CA PHE A 25 -50.39 -3.53 -3.49
C PHE A 25 -49.63 -2.47 -2.67
N SER A 26 -50.25 -1.85 -1.67
CA SER A 26 -49.60 -0.88 -0.79
C SER A 26 -48.77 -1.54 0.32
N PHE A 27 -49.20 -2.70 0.83
CA PHE A 27 -48.47 -3.47 1.85
C PHE A 27 -47.57 -4.59 1.30
N GLY A 28 -47.86 -5.08 0.07
CA GLY A 28 -47.07 -6.14 -0.59
C GLY A 28 -45.71 -5.70 -1.12
N LYS A 29 -45.40 -4.39 -1.15
CA LYS A 29 -44.09 -3.86 -1.60
C LYS A 29 -43.20 -3.30 -0.49
N LYS A 30 -43.43 -3.69 0.77
CA LYS A 30 -42.35 -3.67 1.75
C LYS A 30 -41.47 -4.90 1.52
N GLY A 31 -40.80 -4.97 0.37
CA GLY A 31 -39.57 -5.74 0.27
C GLY A 31 -38.69 -5.28 1.42
N SER A 32 -38.38 -6.20 2.31
CA SER A 32 -37.36 -6.00 3.34
C SER A 32 -36.10 -5.52 2.65
N GLN A 33 -35.89 -4.20 2.59
CA GLN A 33 -34.55 -3.66 2.50
C GLN A 33 -33.85 -4.13 3.78
N GLN A 34 -33.36 -5.37 3.75
CA GLN A 34 -32.38 -5.84 4.67
C GLN A 34 -31.25 -4.83 4.51
N SER A 35 -31.14 -3.90 5.45
CA SER A 35 -30.07 -2.91 5.47
C SER A 35 -28.78 -3.72 5.42
N ALA A 36 -28.19 -3.81 4.23
CA ALA A 36 -26.97 -4.56 4.02
C ALA A 36 -25.97 -3.99 5.03
N LYS A 37 -25.59 -4.81 6.04
CA LYS A 37 -24.71 -4.40 7.11
C LYS A 37 -23.45 -3.84 6.47
N THR A 38 -23.27 -2.52 6.51
CA THR A 38 -22.18 -1.83 5.84
C THR A 38 -20.85 -2.39 6.34
N VAL A 39 -20.11 -3.05 5.49
CA VAL A 39 -18.83 -3.64 5.85
C VAL A 39 -17.79 -2.54 5.92
N THR A 40 -17.11 -2.41 7.06
CA THR A 40 -15.94 -1.55 7.21
C THR A 40 -14.67 -2.39 7.09
N VAL A 41 -13.68 -1.89 6.33
CA VAL A 41 -12.34 -2.48 6.18
C VAL A 41 -11.32 -1.44 6.61
N THR A 42 -10.53 -1.76 7.64
CA THR A 42 -9.46 -0.91 8.16
C THR A 42 -8.11 -1.33 7.56
N VAL A 43 -7.42 -0.40 6.92
CA VAL A 43 -6.14 -0.62 6.23
C VAL A 43 -5.03 0.14 6.93
N GLY A 44 -3.98 -0.58 7.36
CA GLY A 44 -2.75 0.02 7.90
C GLY A 44 -1.85 0.54 6.78
N THR A 45 -1.39 1.78 6.89
CA THR A 45 -0.46 2.44 5.95
C THR A 45 0.72 3.05 6.69
N VAL A 46 1.80 3.39 5.97
CA VAL A 46 2.96 4.13 6.50
C VAL A 46 3.25 5.30 5.56
N GLY A 47 3.70 6.42 6.11
CA GLY A 47 4.09 7.59 5.31
C GLY A 47 2.92 8.45 4.85
N ALA A 48 2.18 9.08 5.76
CA ALA A 48 0.99 9.90 5.48
C ALA A 48 1.24 11.18 4.67
N THR A 49 1.61 11.04 3.40
CA THR A 49 1.75 12.16 2.46
C THR A 49 0.38 12.65 1.94
N LYS A 50 0.34 13.87 1.39
CA LYS A 50 -0.83 14.38 0.67
C LYS A 50 -1.23 13.42 -0.48
N ALA A 51 -0.23 12.88 -1.19
CA ALA A 51 -0.43 11.96 -2.29
C ALA A 51 -1.07 10.65 -1.83
N GLU A 52 -0.54 10.02 -0.78
CA GLU A 52 -1.07 8.78 -0.24
C GLU A 52 -2.50 8.94 0.28
N ARG A 53 -2.77 10.02 1.03
CA ARG A 53 -4.13 10.35 1.46
C ARG A 53 -5.10 10.52 0.28
N ALA A 54 -4.65 11.16 -0.82
CA ALA A 54 -5.47 11.33 -2.02
C ALA A 54 -5.78 9.99 -2.70
N ILE A 55 -4.79 9.08 -2.77
CA ILE A 55 -4.95 7.73 -3.32
C ILE A 55 -5.97 6.95 -2.48
N TRP A 56 -5.76 6.85 -1.18
CA TRP A 56 -6.66 6.09 -0.31
C TRP A 56 -8.07 6.70 -0.21
N LYS A 57 -8.20 8.04 -0.29
CA LYS A 57 -9.50 8.71 -0.42
C LYS A 57 -10.22 8.28 -1.72
N SER A 58 -9.50 8.17 -2.83
CA SER A 58 -10.04 7.69 -4.10
C SER A 58 -10.45 6.21 -4.01
N VAL A 59 -9.62 5.37 -3.39
CA VAL A 59 -9.93 3.94 -3.15
C VAL A 59 -11.18 3.80 -2.29
N ALA A 60 -11.28 4.55 -1.19
CA ALA A 60 -12.45 4.53 -0.31
C ALA A 60 -13.72 4.97 -1.02
N ALA A 61 -13.65 6.01 -1.85
CA ALA A 61 -14.79 6.45 -2.67
C ALA A 61 -15.24 5.37 -3.65
N THR A 62 -14.30 4.76 -4.38
CA THR A 62 -14.58 3.67 -5.33
C THR A 62 -15.15 2.42 -4.62
N ALA A 63 -14.59 2.06 -3.45
CA ALA A 63 -15.06 0.92 -2.65
C ALA A 63 -16.50 1.14 -2.15
N LYS A 64 -16.81 2.36 -1.70
CA LYS A 64 -18.16 2.73 -1.25
C LYS A 64 -19.15 2.70 -2.42
N GLU A 65 -18.82 3.37 -3.52
CA GLU A 65 -19.69 3.51 -4.69
C GLU A 65 -20.00 2.16 -5.34
N LYS A 66 -18.96 1.33 -5.59
CA LYS A 66 -19.12 0.09 -6.37
C LYS A 66 -19.50 -1.12 -5.52
N TYR A 67 -19.13 -1.15 -4.24
CA TYR A 67 -19.22 -2.36 -3.42
C TYR A 67 -19.91 -2.12 -2.06
N GLY A 68 -20.30 -0.89 -1.72
CA GLY A 68 -20.91 -0.58 -0.42
C GLY A 68 -19.95 -0.73 0.77
N ILE A 69 -18.62 -0.72 0.54
CA ILE A 69 -17.61 -0.92 1.57
C ILE A 69 -17.08 0.42 2.06
N ILE A 70 -17.02 0.59 3.38
CA ILE A 70 -16.34 1.72 4.02
C ILE A 70 -14.87 1.33 4.23
N VAL A 71 -13.94 2.01 3.56
CA VAL A 71 -12.50 1.85 3.79
C VAL A 71 -12.01 2.95 4.72
N LYS A 72 -11.38 2.55 5.83
CA LYS A 72 -10.70 3.45 6.78
C LYS A 72 -9.21 3.18 6.74
N THR A 73 -8.37 4.21 6.78
CA THR A 73 -6.92 4.06 6.89
C THR A 73 -6.44 4.39 8.29
N LYS A 74 -5.49 3.59 8.81
CA LYS A 74 -4.74 3.87 10.05
C LYS A 74 -3.27 4.00 9.67
N ASN A 75 -2.69 5.18 9.88
CA ASN A 75 -1.30 5.44 9.54
C ASN A 75 -0.38 5.11 10.72
N PHE A 76 0.78 4.52 10.40
CA PHE A 76 1.84 4.19 11.33
C PHE A 76 3.11 4.97 10.99
N SER A 77 3.98 5.15 11.98
CA SER A 77 5.24 5.89 11.86
C SER A 77 6.42 5.04 11.42
N ASP A 78 6.31 3.73 11.55
CA ASP A 78 7.37 2.76 11.27
C ASP A 78 6.84 1.50 10.57
N TYR A 79 7.76 0.61 10.13
CA TYR A 79 7.43 -0.63 9.43
C TYR A 79 7.17 -1.83 10.36
N ASN A 80 7.39 -1.72 11.69
CA ASN A 80 7.26 -2.84 12.61
C ASN A 80 5.81 -3.07 13.04
N GLN A 81 5.08 -1.97 13.31
CA GLN A 81 3.75 -2.01 13.91
C GLN A 81 2.65 -2.55 12.98
N PRO A 82 2.56 -2.21 11.66
CA PRO A 82 1.40 -2.57 10.84
C PRO A 82 1.19 -4.08 10.68
N ASN A 83 2.26 -4.88 10.59
CA ASN A 83 2.14 -6.34 10.51
C ASN A 83 1.71 -6.96 11.84
N SER A 84 2.19 -6.45 12.96
CA SER A 84 1.75 -6.87 14.30
C SER A 84 0.27 -6.57 14.51
N ALA A 85 -0.19 -5.36 14.16
CA ALA A 85 -1.59 -4.96 14.24
C ALA A 85 -2.50 -5.78 13.28
N LEU A 86 -2.00 -6.18 12.10
CA LEU A 86 -2.73 -7.07 11.21
C LEU A 86 -2.80 -8.49 11.76
N LYS A 87 -1.70 -9.00 12.33
CA LYS A 87 -1.64 -10.34 12.93
C LYS A 87 -2.59 -10.46 14.13
N SER A 88 -2.65 -9.44 15.02
CA SER A 88 -3.55 -9.39 16.17
C SER A 88 -5.03 -9.24 15.79
N GLY A 89 -5.34 -8.62 14.65
CA GLY A 89 -6.71 -8.36 14.21
C GLY A 89 -7.17 -6.91 14.39
N ASP A 90 -6.29 -6.01 14.85
CA ASP A 90 -6.56 -4.57 14.97
C ASP A 90 -6.67 -3.88 13.61
N LEU A 91 -6.21 -4.56 12.56
CA LEU A 91 -6.38 -4.19 11.16
C LEU A 91 -7.01 -5.35 10.38
N ASP A 92 -7.72 -5.00 9.33
CA ASP A 92 -8.21 -5.96 8.34
C ASP A 92 -7.17 -6.25 7.27
N LEU A 93 -6.51 -5.21 6.78
CA LEU A 93 -5.47 -5.23 5.76
C LEU A 93 -4.33 -4.30 6.17
N ASN A 94 -3.16 -4.45 5.54
CA ASN A 94 -2.19 -3.37 5.46
C ASN A 94 -1.63 -3.21 4.04
N ALA A 95 -1.06 -2.04 3.72
CA ALA A 95 -0.53 -1.71 2.41
C ALA A 95 0.63 -0.72 2.55
N PHE A 96 1.83 -1.22 2.88
CA PHE A 96 3.02 -0.41 3.11
C PHE A 96 4.31 -1.14 2.70
N GLN A 97 4.27 -2.45 2.49
CA GLN A 97 5.43 -3.32 2.43
C GLN A 97 5.55 -4.02 1.08
N HIS A 98 6.77 -4.32 0.69
CA HIS A 98 7.09 -5.14 -0.47
C HIS A 98 7.14 -6.64 -0.12
N TYR A 99 7.12 -7.51 -1.13
CA TYR A 99 7.14 -8.97 -0.95
C TYR A 99 8.28 -9.45 -0.07
N ASN A 100 9.50 -8.95 -0.28
CA ASN A 100 10.67 -9.39 0.48
C ASN A 100 10.54 -9.07 1.97
N PHE A 101 10.03 -7.87 2.31
CA PHE A 101 9.76 -7.49 3.70
C PHE A 101 8.70 -8.38 4.34
N LEU A 102 7.58 -8.63 3.66
CA LEU A 102 6.52 -9.52 4.13
C LEU A 102 7.04 -10.93 4.42
N ASN A 103 7.82 -11.49 3.49
CA ASN A 103 8.37 -12.84 3.63
C ASN A 103 9.34 -12.93 4.82
N ASN A 104 10.25 -11.96 4.96
CA ASN A 104 11.19 -11.90 6.07
C ASN A 104 10.49 -11.70 7.41
N TRP A 105 9.50 -10.79 7.47
CA TRP A 105 8.70 -10.56 8.68
C TRP A 105 7.94 -11.81 9.11
N ASN A 106 7.31 -12.51 8.17
CA ASN A 106 6.61 -13.77 8.44
C ASN A 106 7.57 -14.82 9.04
N LYS A 107 8.78 -14.97 8.47
CA LYS A 107 9.80 -15.90 8.97
C LYS A 107 10.21 -15.54 10.40
N ALA A 108 10.56 -14.28 10.63
CA ALA A 108 11.04 -13.79 11.93
C ALA A 108 9.97 -13.88 13.03
N ASN A 109 8.69 -13.65 12.68
CA ASN A 109 7.58 -13.60 13.65
C ASN A 109 6.72 -14.88 13.66
N LYS A 110 7.17 -15.98 13.04
CA LYS A 110 6.40 -17.25 12.93
C LYS A 110 4.95 -16.95 12.51
N SER A 111 4.80 -16.20 11.43
CA SER A 111 3.52 -15.70 10.92
C SER A 111 3.27 -16.18 9.48
N ASN A 112 2.04 -16.00 9.00
CA ASN A 112 1.62 -16.42 7.68
C ASN A 112 0.72 -15.39 7.00
N LEU A 113 1.02 -14.10 7.18
CA LEU A 113 0.36 -13.04 6.44
C LEU A 113 0.59 -13.23 4.95
N VAL A 114 -0.41 -12.90 4.10
CA VAL A 114 -0.35 -13.15 2.67
C VAL A 114 -0.66 -11.91 1.86
N ALA A 115 0.07 -11.70 0.78
CA ALA A 115 -0.26 -10.70 -0.22
C ALA A 115 -1.52 -11.11 -0.99
N ILE A 116 -2.48 -10.20 -1.12
CA ILE A 116 -3.74 -10.40 -1.84
C ILE A 116 -3.91 -9.46 -3.04
N GLY A 117 -3.04 -8.45 -3.18
CA GLY A 117 -3.03 -7.54 -4.32
C GLY A 117 -1.73 -6.77 -4.42
N LYS A 118 -1.25 -6.53 -5.65
CA LYS A 118 -0.11 -5.63 -5.91
C LYS A 118 -0.58 -4.19 -5.82
N THR A 119 0.31 -3.29 -5.37
CA THR A 119 0.03 -1.85 -5.34
C THR A 119 0.98 -1.09 -6.27
N TYR A 120 2.18 -0.83 -5.86
CA TYR A 120 3.14 -0.06 -6.65
C TYR A 120 4.54 -0.66 -6.55
N ILE A 121 5.39 -0.22 -7.47
CA ILE A 121 6.83 -0.29 -7.32
C ILE A 121 7.40 1.12 -7.32
N ALA A 122 8.33 1.36 -6.40
CA ALA A 122 9.02 2.62 -6.27
C ALA A 122 10.53 2.34 -6.16
N PRO A 123 11.33 2.76 -7.16
CA PRO A 123 12.78 2.67 -7.07
C PRO A 123 13.29 3.41 -5.84
N ILE A 124 14.08 2.73 -5.01
CA ILE A 124 14.74 3.38 -3.89
C ILE A 124 15.90 4.26 -4.41
N ARG A 125 16.28 5.27 -3.65
CA ARG A 125 17.25 6.27 -4.12
C ARG A 125 18.33 6.52 -3.10
N LEU A 126 19.52 6.84 -3.61
CA LEU A 126 20.58 7.43 -2.81
C LEU A 126 20.49 8.95 -2.94
N TYR A 127 20.35 9.61 -1.80
CA TYR A 127 20.22 11.06 -1.69
C TYR A 127 21.45 11.68 -1.06
N SER A 128 21.74 12.93 -1.42
CA SER A 128 22.72 13.78 -0.74
C SER A 128 22.23 15.23 -0.70
N LEU A 129 22.47 15.91 0.43
CA LEU A 129 22.26 17.35 0.53
C LEU A 129 23.52 18.16 0.14
N LYS A 130 24.68 17.50 0.18
CA LYS A 130 26.01 18.11 -0.02
C LYS A 130 26.54 17.92 -1.43
N TYR A 131 26.31 16.72 -2.01
CA TYR A 131 26.91 16.30 -3.28
C TYR A 131 25.86 16.12 -4.35
N LYS A 132 26.25 16.40 -5.62
CA LYS A 132 25.30 16.38 -6.75
C LYS A 132 25.45 15.12 -7.64
N SER A 133 26.46 14.27 -7.39
CA SER A 133 26.70 13.06 -8.16
C SER A 133 27.48 12.03 -7.35
N LEU A 134 27.48 10.77 -7.79
CA LEU A 134 28.29 9.70 -7.21
C LEU A 134 29.80 10.02 -7.26
N LYS A 135 30.23 10.65 -8.35
CA LYS A 135 31.66 10.99 -8.55
C LYS A 135 32.15 12.00 -7.51
N SER A 136 31.31 12.93 -7.08
CA SER A 136 31.65 13.98 -6.11
C SER A 136 31.70 13.51 -4.65
N LEU A 137 31.26 12.28 -4.35
CA LEU A 137 31.40 11.72 -3.01
C LEU A 137 32.88 11.51 -2.67
N PRO A 138 33.41 12.13 -1.59
CA PRO A 138 34.82 12.01 -1.22
C PRO A 138 35.16 10.64 -0.67
N LYS A 139 36.44 10.34 -0.62
CA LYS A 139 36.96 9.18 0.13
C LYS A 139 36.60 9.35 1.63
N GLY A 140 36.15 8.26 2.26
CA GLY A 140 35.73 8.26 3.66
C GLY A 140 34.36 8.85 3.93
N ALA A 141 33.60 9.23 2.90
CA ALA A 141 32.24 9.75 3.07
C ALA A 141 31.36 8.76 3.86
N THR A 142 30.48 9.33 4.71
CA THR A 142 29.52 8.55 5.50
C THR A 142 28.22 8.38 4.70
N ILE A 143 27.82 7.12 4.48
CA ILE A 143 26.57 6.77 3.79
C ILE A 143 25.64 6.05 4.78
N ALA A 144 24.50 6.65 5.09
CA ALA A 144 23.48 6.03 5.92
C ALA A 144 22.62 5.06 5.10
N ILE A 145 22.29 3.91 5.69
CA ILE A 145 21.39 2.90 5.11
C ILE A 145 20.39 2.42 6.16
N PRO A 146 19.19 1.92 5.76
CA PRO A 146 18.26 1.25 6.67
C PRO A 146 18.91 0.06 7.38
N ASN A 147 18.48 -0.21 8.62
CA ASN A 147 18.98 -1.32 9.44
C ASN A 147 18.02 -2.52 9.52
N ASP A 148 16.83 -2.45 8.91
CA ASP A 148 16.02 -3.65 8.80
C ASP A 148 16.56 -4.56 7.70
N THR A 149 16.60 -5.86 7.98
CA THR A 149 17.28 -6.89 7.16
C THR A 149 17.02 -6.76 5.65
N THR A 150 15.82 -6.42 5.22
CA THR A 150 15.46 -6.41 3.80
C THR A 150 15.79 -5.09 3.13
N ASN A 151 15.61 -3.97 3.81
CA ASN A 151 15.97 -2.67 3.26
C ASN A 151 17.47 -2.39 3.39
N GLU A 152 18.17 -2.93 4.40
CA GLU A 152 19.64 -2.98 4.44
C GLU A 152 20.19 -3.68 3.21
N ALA A 153 19.71 -4.91 2.95
CA ALA A 153 20.14 -5.68 1.78
C ALA A 153 19.87 -4.94 0.46
N ARG A 154 18.69 -4.30 0.34
CA ARG A 154 18.33 -3.48 -0.82
C ARG A 154 19.25 -2.28 -0.97
N ALA A 155 19.55 -1.58 0.12
CA ALA A 155 20.48 -0.44 0.12
C ALA A 155 21.89 -0.84 -0.30
N LEU A 156 22.39 -1.98 0.17
CA LEU A 156 23.69 -2.51 -0.26
C LEU A 156 23.70 -2.89 -1.75
N LEU A 157 22.60 -3.45 -2.28
CA LEU A 157 22.44 -3.68 -3.72
C LEU A 157 22.43 -2.37 -4.51
N VAL A 158 21.80 -1.31 -4.00
CA VAL A 158 21.84 0.04 -4.59
C VAL A 158 23.26 0.56 -4.64
N LEU A 159 24.02 0.47 -3.55
CA LEU A 159 25.45 0.90 -3.51
C LEU A 159 26.33 0.09 -4.47
N LYS A 160 26.09 -1.22 -4.55
CA LYS A 160 26.75 -2.12 -5.53
C LYS A 160 26.44 -1.71 -6.96
N ASN A 161 25.16 -1.53 -7.29
CA ASN A 161 24.72 -1.16 -8.64
C ASN A 161 25.18 0.27 -9.03
N ALA A 162 25.37 1.14 -8.05
CA ALA A 162 25.99 2.46 -8.22
C ALA A 162 27.51 2.41 -8.41
N GLY A 163 28.15 1.23 -8.32
CA GLY A 163 29.60 1.06 -8.45
C GLY A 163 30.39 1.56 -7.25
N LEU A 164 29.74 1.80 -6.10
CA LEU A 164 30.41 2.33 -4.91
C LEU A 164 31.08 1.25 -4.07
N ILE A 165 30.51 0.05 -4.06
CA ILE A 165 31.03 -1.14 -3.33
C ILE A 165 30.89 -2.40 -4.18
N THR A 166 31.53 -3.48 -3.76
CA THR A 166 31.20 -4.83 -4.23
C THR A 166 30.78 -5.71 -3.06
N LEU A 167 29.94 -6.72 -3.33
CA LEU A 167 29.43 -7.64 -2.32
C LEU A 167 29.96 -9.07 -2.51
N LYS A 168 29.98 -9.87 -1.44
CA LYS A 168 30.30 -11.30 -1.45
C LYS A 168 29.16 -12.09 -2.08
N GLY A 169 29.18 -12.26 -3.41
CA GLY A 169 28.14 -12.95 -4.19
C GLY A 169 27.40 -12.03 -5.17
N THR A 170 26.56 -12.65 -6.01
CA THR A 170 25.89 -11.99 -7.14
C THR A 170 24.36 -12.05 -7.08
N SER A 171 23.80 -12.81 -6.14
CA SER A 171 22.34 -12.99 -6.04
C SER A 171 21.62 -11.66 -5.72
N ALA A 172 20.60 -11.35 -6.50
CA ALA A 172 19.75 -10.18 -6.25
C ALA A 172 18.73 -10.41 -5.10
N THR A 173 18.56 -11.65 -4.67
CA THR A 173 17.57 -12.04 -3.63
C THR A 173 18.20 -12.37 -2.29
N LYS A 174 19.55 -12.42 -2.20
CA LYS A 174 20.25 -12.62 -0.93
C LYS A 174 20.03 -11.41 -0.01
N LEU A 175 19.77 -11.67 1.25
CA LEU A 175 19.73 -10.66 2.31
C LEU A 175 21.15 -10.33 2.75
N TYR A 176 21.79 -9.39 2.03
CA TYR A 176 23.12 -8.91 2.35
C TYR A 176 23.10 -8.04 3.60
N SER A 177 24.16 -8.12 4.39
CA SER A 177 24.48 -7.22 5.49
C SER A 177 25.79 -6.46 5.22
N VAL A 178 26.09 -5.46 6.03
CA VAL A 178 27.37 -4.71 5.93
C VAL A 178 28.59 -5.66 5.95
N ALA A 179 28.52 -6.78 6.67
CA ALA A 179 29.58 -7.80 6.71
C ALA A 179 29.82 -8.51 5.35
N ASP A 180 28.88 -8.41 4.42
CA ASP A 180 29.00 -8.93 3.07
C ASP A 180 29.72 -7.99 2.08
N ILE A 181 30.12 -6.80 2.51
CA ILE A 181 30.93 -5.90 1.66
C ILE A 181 32.30 -6.57 1.41
N LYS A 182 32.60 -6.77 0.09
CA LYS A 182 33.88 -7.36 -0.34
C LYS A 182 34.94 -6.28 -0.58
N ASN A 183 34.56 -5.25 -1.36
CA ASN A 183 35.46 -4.12 -1.63
C ASN A 183 34.71 -2.79 -1.43
N ASN A 184 35.43 -1.82 -0.90
CA ASN A 184 34.96 -0.46 -0.65
C ASN A 184 36.11 0.50 -0.99
N PRO A 185 36.34 0.77 -2.29
CA PRO A 185 37.57 1.42 -2.75
C PRO A 185 37.72 2.86 -2.27
N LYS A 186 36.62 3.53 -1.96
CA LYS A 186 36.65 4.89 -1.37
C LYS A 186 36.58 4.89 0.15
N ASN A 187 36.63 3.74 0.82
CA ASN A 187 36.54 3.61 2.28
C ASN A 187 35.31 4.32 2.88
N PHE A 188 34.15 4.22 2.24
CA PHE A 188 32.90 4.75 2.74
C PHE A 188 32.58 4.19 4.13
N LYS A 189 32.16 5.07 5.04
CA LYS A 189 31.64 4.69 6.36
C LYS A 189 30.16 4.36 6.20
N ILE A 190 29.79 3.08 6.24
CA ILE A 190 28.39 2.66 6.17
C ILE A 190 27.79 2.77 7.57
N LYS A 191 26.74 3.60 7.69
CA LYS A 191 26.03 3.85 8.95
C LYS A 191 24.64 3.28 8.86
N GLU A 192 24.40 2.21 9.59
CA GLU A 192 23.08 1.62 9.73
C GLU A 192 22.21 2.47 10.67
N VAL A 193 20.99 2.77 10.25
CA VAL A 193 20.03 3.59 11.00
C VAL A 193 18.63 3.01 10.89
N ALA A 194 17.78 3.27 11.88
CA ALA A 194 16.37 2.91 11.78
C ALA A 194 15.77 3.52 10.49
N THR A 195 15.01 2.73 9.75
CA THR A 195 14.57 3.08 8.39
C THR A 195 13.81 4.40 8.36
N GLU A 196 12.97 4.67 9.37
CA GLU A 196 12.24 5.93 9.55
C GLU A 196 13.14 7.14 9.87
N GLN A 197 14.38 6.90 10.30
CA GLN A 197 15.36 7.96 10.60
C GLN A 197 16.26 8.31 9.41
N ALA A 198 16.27 7.49 8.35
CA ALA A 198 17.20 7.63 7.23
C ALA A 198 17.13 9.03 6.55
N ALA A 199 15.93 9.58 6.38
CA ALA A 199 15.76 10.92 5.81
C ALA A 199 16.27 12.02 6.76
N ARG A 200 16.09 11.86 8.08
CA ARG A 200 16.50 12.84 9.08
C ARG A 200 18.01 12.92 9.21
N VAL A 201 18.69 11.77 9.27
CA VAL A 201 20.14 11.71 9.44
C VAL A 201 20.90 12.23 8.21
N LEU A 202 20.25 12.39 7.06
CA LEU A 202 20.86 12.94 5.83
C LEU A 202 21.48 14.33 6.05
N LYS A 203 21.01 15.09 7.04
CA LYS A 203 21.61 16.39 7.43
C LYS A 203 22.99 16.25 8.04
N SER A 204 23.32 15.12 8.66
CA SER A 204 24.57 14.86 9.38
C SER A 204 25.53 13.90 8.68
N VAL A 205 25.12 13.29 7.56
CA VAL A 205 25.94 12.38 6.76
C VAL A 205 26.18 12.94 5.36
N ASP A 206 26.93 12.24 4.53
CA ASP A 206 27.24 12.70 3.18
C ASP A 206 26.23 12.22 2.14
N ALA A 207 25.66 11.03 2.36
CA ALA A 207 24.56 10.48 1.56
C ALA A 207 23.72 9.53 2.41
N ALA A 208 22.50 9.22 1.94
CA ALA A 208 21.66 8.19 2.56
C ALA A 208 20.79 7.48 1.52
N VAL A 209 20.63 6.17 1.66
CA VAL A 209 19.58 5.43 0.97
C VAL A 209 18.29 5.57 1.79
N VAL A 210 17.23 6.10 1.17
CA VAL A 210 15.99 6.42 1.88
C VAL A 210 14.79 5.84 1.15
N ASN A 211 13.96 5.09 1.87
CA ASN A 211 12.69 4.58 1.36
C ASN A 211 11.72 5.71 1.05
N ASN A 212 10.91 5.54 -0.01
CA ASN A 212 10.03 6.60 -0.50
C ASN A 212 9.00 7.07 0.54
N ASP A 213 8.52 6.20 1.43
CA ASP A 213 7.57 6.53 2.50
C ASP A 213 8.15 7.57 3.47
N TYR A 214 9.47 7.65 3.57
CA TYR A 214 10.18 8.63 4.41
C TYR A 214 10.83 9.76 3.59
N ALA A 215 11.25 9.48 2.37
CA ALA A 215 11.83 10.49 1.47
C ALA A 215 10.79 11.54 1.05
N ASN A 216 9.59 11.10 0.67
CA ASN A 216 8.52 11.99 0.22
C ASN A 216 8.04 12.98 1.30
N PRO A 217 7.74 12.55 2.55
CA PRO A 217 7.40 13.48 3.63
C PRO A 217 8.52 14.46 3.98
N ALA A 218 9.78 14.03 3.82
CA ALA A 218 10.96 14.86 4.07
C ALA A 218 11.27 15.83 2.91
N GLY A 219 10.47 15.85 1.85
CA GLY A 219 10.67 16.71 0.68
C GLY A 219 11.88 16.36 -0.17
N LEU A 220 12.42 15.13 -0.04
CA LEU A 220 13.53 14.67 -0.87
C LEU A 220 13.03 14.36 -2.28
N GLY A 221 13.71 14.93 -3.27
CA GLY A 221 13.33 14.83 -4.68
C GLY A 221 14.54 14.67 -5.61
N ASP A 222 14.33 14.99 -6.90
CA ASP A 222 15.37 14.80 -7.92
C ASP A 222 16.59 15.68 -7.68
N LYS A 223 16.42 16.87 -7.08
CA LYS A 223 17.51 17.79 -6.76
C LYS A 223 18.53 17.21 -5.76
N GLN A 224 18.09 16.34 -4.87
CA GLN A 224 18.91 15.66 -3.86
C GLN A 224 19.30 14.25 -4.27
N THR A 225 18.70 13.71 -5.33
CA THR A 225 18.98 12.35 -5.79
C THR A 225 20.31 12.30 -6.54
N ILE A 226 21.21 11.43 -6.12
CA ILE A 226 22.50 11.18 -6.78
C ILE A 226 22.57 9.79 -7.44
N TYR A 227 21.64 8.89 -7.13
CA TYR A 227 21.45 7.61 -7.79
C TYR A 227 20.02 7.09 -7.62
N VAL A 228 19.51 6.42 -8.63
CA VAL A 228 18.19 5.78 -8.65
C VAL A 228 18.37 4.29 -8.93
N GLU A 229 17.74 3.44 -8.11
CA GLU A 229 17.69 2.00 -8.33
C GLU A 229 17.07 1.70 -9.70
N PRO A 230 17.71 0.87 -10.56
CA PRO A 230 17.11 0.46 -11.83
C PRO A 230 15.95 -0.52 -11.60
N ILE A 231 14.88 -0.38 -12.39
CA ILE A 231 13.80 -1.37 -12.44
C ILE A 231 14.16 -2.42 -13.50
N ASN A 232 14.19 -3.68 -13.12
CA ASN A 232 14.46 -4.83 -13.98
C ASN A 232 13.76 -6.09 -13.41
N LYS A 233 14.02 -7.27 -13.99
CA LYS A 233 13.43 -8.55 -13.55
C LYS A 233 13.63 -8.85 -12.07
N ASP A 234 14.73 -8.42 -11.47
CA ASP A 234 15.05 -8.64 -10.05
C ASP A 234 14.22 -7.73 -9.12
N SER A 235 13.55 -6.73 -9.69
CA SER A 235 12.75 -5.76 -8.93
C SER A 235 11.39 -6.32 -8.48
N TYR A 236 10.97 -7.51 -8.93
CA TYR A 236 9.69 -8.11 -8.53
C TYR A 236 9.54 -8.19 -7.00
N GLN A 237 10.61 -8.54 -6.28
CA GLN A 237 10.62 -8.65 -4.83
C GLN A 237 10.34 -7.32 -4.10
N TRP A 238 10.51 -6.19 -4.79
CA TRP A 238 10.29 -4.84 -4.27
C TRP A 238 8.91 -4.27 -4.60
N ILE A 239 8.04 -5.05 -5.25
CA ILE A 239 6.64 -4.66 -5.44
C ILE A 239 5.95 -4.59 -4.09
N ASN A 240 5.30 -3.47 -3.82
CA ASN A 240 4.46 -3.27 -2.66
C ASN A 240 3.11 -3.95 -2.83
N VAL A 241 2.53 -4.40 -1.72
CA VAL A 241 1.35 -5.26 -1.71
C VAL A 241 0.31 -4.87 -0.65
N ILE A 242 -0.95 -5.18 -0.93
CA ILE A 242 -2.00 -5.25 0.07
C ILE A 242 -1.93 -6.64 0.69
N VAL A 243 -1.89 -6.69 2.02
CA VAL A 243 -1.67 -7.90 2.80
C VAL A 243 -2.86 -8.16 3.72
N ALA A 244 -3.21 -9.44 3.87
CA ALA A 244 -4.26 -9.93 4.75
C ALA A 244 -3.74 -11.09 5.64
N ARG A 245 -4.47 -11.41 6.71
CA ARG A 245 -4.28 -12.69 7.39
C ARG A 245 -4.64 -13.85 6.46
N LYS A 246 -3.89 -14.95 6.49
CA LYS A 246 -4.12 -16.13 5.61
C LYS A 246 -5.56 -16.65 5.68
N LYS A 247 -6.15 -16.71 6.89
CA LYS A 247 -7.53 -17.16 7.09
C LYS A 247 -8.58 -16.25 6.42
N ASP A 248 -8.25 -14.98 6.22
CA ASP A 248 -9.15 -13.94 5.72
C ASP A 248 -8.95 -13.61 4.24
N LYS A 249 -7.90 -14.15 3.57
CA LYS A 249 -7.48 -13.80 2.20
C LYS A 249 -8.59 -13.87 1.14
N ASN A 250 -9.60 -14.69 1.39
CA ASN A 250 -10.71 -14.92 0.46
C ASN A 250 -11.96 -14.12 0.79
N LYS A 251 -11.97 -13.28 1.84
CA LYS A 251 -13.11 -12.41 2.14
C LYS A 251 -13.43 -11.53 0.94
N LYS A 252 -14.71 -11.57 0.52
CA LYS A 252 -15.20 -10.78 -0.63
C LYS A 252 -14.83 -9.31 -0.51
N ALA A 253 -15.08 -8.70 0.66
CA ALA A 253 -14.78 -7.29 0.91
C ALA A 253 -13.29 -6.95 0.71
N TYR A 254 -12.35 -7.84 1.07
CA TYR A 254 -10.93 -7.60 0.89
C TYR A 254 -10.51 -7.62 -0.58
N LYS A 255 -11.06 -8.58 -1.35
CA LYS A 255 -10.87 -8.63 -2.81
C LYS A 255 -11.45 -7.40 -3.51
N GLU A 256 -12.57 -6.89 -3.02
CA GLU A 256 -13.22 -5.68 -3.55
C GLU A 256 -12.42 -4.41 -3.23
N VAL A 257 -11.76 -4.32 -2.05
CA VAL A 257 -10.80 -3.26 -1.74
C VAL A 257 -9.60 -3.31 -2.70
N VAL A 258 -9.06 -4.49 -3.00
CA VAL A 258 -8.00 -4.65 -4.02
C VAL A 258 -8.47 -4.15 -5.39
N LYS A 259 -9.67 -4.54 -5.84
CA LYS A 259 -10.25 -4.04 -7.10
C LYS A 259 -10.46 -2.53 -7.10
N ALA A 260 -10.89 -1.96 -5.97
CA ALA A 260 -11.06 -0.50 -5.82
C ALA A 260 -9.71 0.24 -5.87
N TYR A 261 -8.63 -0.41 -5.45
CA TYR A 261 -7.27 0.12 -5.52
C TYR A 261 -6.69 0.03 -6.94
N GLN A 262 -6.82 -1.12 -7.61
CA GLN A 262 -6.24 -1.40 -8.92
C GLN A 262 -7.09 -0.84 -10.06
N THR A 263 -7.18 0.49 -10.13
CA THR A 263 -7.97 1.23 -11.12
C THR A 263 -7.13 2.21 -11.93
N GLU A 264 -7.62 2.60 -13.11
CA GLU A 264 -7.01 3.67 -13.91
C GLU A 264 -6.93 4.99 -13.13
N LYS A 265 -7.93 5.28 -12.30
CA LYS A 265 -7.93 6.47 -11.43
C LYS A 265 -6.75 6.46 -10.46
N THR A 266 -6.42 5.32 -9.89
CA THR A 266 -5.23 5.16 -9.02
C THR A 266 -3.94 5.37 -9.81
N LYS A 267 -3.81 4.84 -11.03
CA LYS A 267 -2.65 5.08 -11.91
C LYS A 267 -2.49 6.57 -12.24
N GLN A 268 -3.59 7.26 -12.55
CA GLN A 268 -3.56 8.70 -12.80
C GLN A 268 -3.08 9.49 -11.57
N LEU A 269 -3.47 9.08 -10.35
CA LEU A 269 -2.99 9.68 -9.12
C LEU A 269 -1.49 9.41 -8.91
N TYR A 270 -0.99 8.20 -9.20
CA TYR A 270 0.46 7.93 -9.19
C TYR A 270 1.19 8.85 -10.18
N LYS A 271 0.74 8.91 -11.42
CA LYS A 271 1.34 9.80 -12.44
C LYS A 271 1.33 11.27 -11.98
N LYS A 272 0.21 11.73 -11.41
CA LYS A 272 0.06 13.11 -10.93
C LYS A 272 1.01 13.47 -9.80
N TYR A 273 1.16 12.59 -8.82
CA TYR A 273 1.89 12.90 -7.60
C TYR A 273 3.35 12.45 -7.61
N TYR A 274 3.65 11.39 -8.31
CA TYR A 274 4.97 10.75 -8.28
C TYR A 274 5.67 10.70 -9.65
N GLY A 275 4.95 10.94 -10.75
CA GLY A 275 5.51 10.82 -12.09
C GLY A 275 6.02 9.40 -12.34
N ILE A 276 7.31 9.27 -12.68
CA ILE A 276 8.00 7.99 -12.88
C ILE A 276 8.58 7.40 -11.58
N LYS A 277 8.49 8.13 -10.45
CA LYS A 277 9.11 7.72 -9.18
C LYS A 277 8.36 6.58 -8.49
N GLN A 278 7.10 6.39 -8.85
CA GLN A 278 6.26 5.33 -8.29
C GLN A 278 5.20 4.97 -9.34
N VAL A 279 5.17 3.72 -9.74
CA VAL A 279 4.27 3.23 -10.78
C VAL A 279 3.41 2.08 -10.28
N ALA A 280 2.21 1.95 -10.84
CA ALA A 280 1.31 0.85 -10.57
C ALA A 280 1.97 -0.48 -10.95
N ALA A 281 2.02 -1.44 -10.03
CA ALA A 281 2.75 -2.69 -10.23
C ALA A 281 1.86 -3.86 -10.70
N TRP A 282 0.55 -3.68 -10.76
CA TRP A 282 -0.34 -4.77 -11.20
C TRP A 282 -0.33 -5.02 -12.72
N ASP A 283 0.14 -4.04 -13.51
CA ASP A 283 0.28 -4.17 -14.97
C ASP A 283 1.75 -4.25 -15.43
N VAL A 284 2.71 -4.13 -14.50
CA VAL A 284 4.14 -4.22 -14.86
C VAL A 284 4.49 -5.67 -15.15
N LYS A 285 5.11 -5.89 -16.34
CA LYS A 285 5.77 -7.14 -16.74
C LYS A 285 7.26 -6.94 -16.53
N PHE A 286 7.93 -7.86 -15.84
CA PHE A 286 9.37 -7.88 -15.56
C PHE A 286 10.08 -8.90 -16.45
#